data_88667680d5ce5a04fb43560a64b0ff4d
#
_entry.id   88667680d5ce5a04fb43560a64b0ff4d
#
_cell.length_a   1.000
_cell.length_b   1.000
_cell.length_c   1.000
_cell.angle_alpha   90.00
_cell.angle_beta   90.00
_cell.angle_gamma   90.00
#
_symmetry.space_group_name_H-M   'P 1'
#
loop_
_entity.id
_entity.type
_entity.pdbx_description
1 polymer ?
#
loop_
_entity_poly.entity_id
_entity_poly.type
_entity_poly.pdbx_seq_one_letter_code
_entity_poly.pdbx_strand_id
1 'polypeptide(L)'
;MNRKLFLIFSLIVLLSHLSFGQESQKKKNHDFWNRVSVGGNLGLQFGTVTAINVSPEAMIRVVDQFHLGVGFSYDYLQSKNYFWDDPNQQYLDFKANVYGGRIFARYYLRSLLDNFLGNFFGHIEYEYLYYTRPYIQDPAGTIYDPFGYTYRHGRDVLEINSLYLGVGYEQPFSERAFMDIMVLYNINETYTSPYSNPVFRLGFGFRL
;
A
#
# COMPACT_ATOMS: atom_id res chain seq x y z
N MET A 1 22.65 -20.90 6.91
CA MET A 1 21.57 -20.17 7.63
C MET A 1 21.40 -18.82 6.95
N ASN A 2 20.24 -18.54 6.37
CA ASN A 2 20.00 -17.39 5.50
C ASN A 2 20.13 -16.08 6.31
N ARG A 3 20.99 -15.14 5.86
CA ARG A 3 21.22 -13.82 6.51
C ARG A 3 19.91 -13.06 6.78
N LYS A 4 18.92 -13.20 5.92
CA LYS A 4 17.59 -12.59 6.07
C LYS A 4 16.82 -13.20 7.25
N LEU A 5 16.90 -14.51 7.46
CA LEU A 5 16.25 -15.20 8.59
C LEU A 5 16.87 -14.79 9.93
N PHE A 6 18.19 -14.60 9.95
CA PHE A 6 18.91 -14.15 11.14
C PHE A 6 18.52 -12.73 11.56
N LEU A 7 18.35 -11.83 10.59
CA LEU A 7 17.89 -10.45 10.85
C LEU A 7 16.46 -10.40 11.40
N ILE A 8 15.56 -11.21 10.84
CA ILE A 8 14.16 -11.31 11.34
C ILE A 8 14.15 -11.90 12.75
N PHE A 9 14.93 -12.94 13.02
CA PHE A 9 15.03 -13.54 14.35
C PHE A 9 15.65 -12.58 15.37
N SER A 10 16.71 -11.84 14.99
CA SER A 10 17.32 -10.80 15.81
C SER A 10 16.35 -9.67 16.14
N LEU A 11 15.51 -9.27 15.19
CA LEU A 11 14.48 -8.23 15.40
C LEU A 11 13.37 -8.72 16.36
N ILE A 12 12.97 -9.99 16.24
CA ILE A 12 11.96 -10.59 17.13
C ILE A 12 12.52 -10.71 18.57
N VAL A 13 13.79 -11.09 18.72
CA VAL A 13 14.47 -11.17 20.01
C VAL A 13 14.64 -9.77 20.62
N LEU A 14 14.96 -8.75 19.84
CA LEU A 14 15.05 -7.37 20.30
C LEU A 14 13.69 -6.82 20.77
N LEU A 15 12.62 -7.16 20.09
CA LEU A 15 11.24 -6.80 20.46
C LEU A 15 10.78 -7.53 21.73
N SER A 16 11.23 -8.76 21.97
CA SER A 16 10.89 -9.50 23.20
C SER A 16 11.57 -8.92 24.46
N HIS A 17 12.74 -8.30 24.33
CA HIS A 17 13.43 -7.64 25.45
C HIS A 17 12.78 -6.31 25.86
N LEU A 18 11.95 -5.70 25.03
CA LEU A 18 11.17 -4.52 25.39
C LEU A 18 9.97 -4.82 26.29
N SER A 19 9.68 -6.11 26.54
CA SER A 19 8.52 -6.56 27.34
C SER A 19 8.79 -6.75 28.85
N PHE A 20 10.02 -6.55 29.33
CA PHE A 20 10.39 -6.81 30.73
C PHE A 20 10.45 -5.55 31.62
N GLY A 21 9.43 -4.72 31.54
CA GLY A 21 9.30 -3.56 32.44
C GLY A 21 7.88 -3.38 32.97
N GLN A 22 7.27 -4.43 33.56
CA GLN A 22 5.83 -4.48 33.80
C GLN A 22 5.40 -4.33 35.25
N GLU A 23 5.73 -3.27 35.98
CA GLU A 23 5.05 -3.03 37.27
C GLU A 23 4.47 -1.62 37.51
N SER A 24 4.57 -0.71 36.51
CA SER A 24 3.95 0.62 36.61
C SER A 24 3.04 0.95 35.39
N GLN A 25 2.53 -0.05 34.69
CA GLN A 25 2.13 0.07 33.27
C GLN A 25 0.62 0.23 33.00
N LYS A 26 -0.30 0.04 33.95
CA LYS A 26 -1.74 0.13 33.62
C LYS A 26 -2.18 1.51 33.14
N LYS A 27 -1.57 2.59 33.62
CA LYS A 27 -1.85 3.96 33.18
C LYS A 27 -1.14 4.30 31.85
N LYS A 28 0.11 3.81 31.65
CA LYS A 28 0.90 4.05 30.44
C LYS A 28 0.40 3.30 29.21
N ASN A 29 -0.17 2.10 29.38
CA ASN A 29 -0.71 1.33 28.24
C ASN A 29 -1.98 1.99 27.65
N HIS A 30 -2.81 2.61 28.48
CA HIS A 30 -3.98 3.35 28.00
C HIS A 30 -3.55 4.57 27.16
N ASP A 31 -2.48 5.26 27.53
CA ASP A 31 -1.92 6.39 26.80
C ASP A 31 -1.32 5.99 25.44
N PHE A 32 -0.70 4.82 25.33
CA PHE A 32 -0.15 4.32 24.07
C PHE A 32 -1.27 4.04 23.06
N TRP A 33 -2.28 3.24 23.46
CA TRP A 33 -3.36 2.85 22.56
C TRP A 33 -4.21 4.03 22.09
N ASN A 34 -4.42 5.03 22.92
CA ASN A 34 -5.09 6.28 22.54
C ASN A 34 -4.34 7.08 21.46
N ARG A 35 -3.09 6.71 21.18
CA ARG A 35 -2.26 7.32 20.13
C ARG A 35 -2.22 6.49 18.84
N VAL A 36 -2.77 5.29 18.87
CA VAL A 36 -2.79 4.38 17.73
C VAL A 36 -4.10 4.50 16.98
N SER A 37 -4.00 4.54 15.66
CA SER A 37 -5.14 4.44 14.76
C SER A 37 -4.92 3.27 13.81
N VAL A 38 -5.97 2.57 13.47
CA VAL A 38 -5.97 1.49 12.48
C VAL A 38 -6.98 1.82 11.39
N GLY A 39 -6.68 1.43 10.17
CA GLY A 39 -7.54 1.74 9.05
C GLY A 39 -7.07 1.09 7.76
N GLY A 40 -7.36 1.76 6.67
CA GLY A 40 -6.90 1.34 5.36
C GLY A 40 -7.86 1.74 4.26
N ASN A 41 -7.49 1.30 3.04
CA ASN A 41 -8.27 1.56 1.84
C ASN A 41 -8.86 0.26 1.32
N LEU A 42 -10.07 0.35 0.77
CA LEU A 42 -10.72 -0.73 0.03
C LEU A 42 -11.19 -0.18 -1.31
N GLY A 43 -10.74 -0.77 -2.40
CA GLY A 43 -11.15 -0.46 -3.77
C GLY A 43 -11.72 -1.69 -4.44
N LEU A 44 -12.88 -1.55 -5.10
CA LEU A 44 -13.52 -2.63 -5.84
C LEU A 44 -13.97 -2.10 -7.20
N GLN A 45 -13.62 -2.84 -8.25
CA GLN A 45 -14.09 -2.59 -9.61
C GLN A 45 -14.52 -3.91 -10.24
N PHE A 46 -15.66 -3.90 -10.92
CA PHE A 46 -16.21 -5.09 -11.59
C PHE A 46 -16.61 -4.75 -13.03
N GLY A 47 -16.56 -5.74 -13.92
CA GLY A 47 -16.91 -5.60 -15.33
C GLY A 47 -15.94 -6.36 -16.22
N THR A 48 -15.57 -5.78 -17.36
CA THR A 48 -14.53 -6.32 -18.24
C THR A 48 -13.19 -6.42 -17.51
N VAL A 49 -12.92 -5.45 -16.64
CA VAL A 49 -11.81 -5.45 -15.70
C VAL A 49 -12.36 -5.64 -14.28
N THR A 50 -11.84 -6.62 -13.58
CA THR A 50 -12.07 -6.81 -12.13
C THR A 50 -10.81 -6.38 -11.41
N ALA A 51 -10.94 -5.42 -10.49
CA ALA A 51 -9.86 -5.00 -9.61
C ALA A 51 -10.32 -5.00 -8.17
N ILE A 52 -9.51 -5.55 -7.28
CA ILE A 52 -9.72 -5.59 -5.84
C ILE A 52 -8.46 -5.04 -5.18
N ASN A 53 -8.60 -3.92 -4.49
CA ASN A 53 -7.53 -3.34 -3.69
C ASN A 53 -7.89 -3.44 -2.21
N VAL A 54 -6.98 -3.94 -1.41
CA VAL A 54 -7.08 -3.99 0.06
C VAL A 54 -5.76 -3.52 0.65
N SER A 55 -5.80 -2.43 1.39
CA SER A 55 -4.59 -1.80 1.92
C SER A 55 -4.78 -1.42 3.40
N PRO A 56 -4.67 -2.38 4.33
CA PRO A 56 -4.72 -2.09 5.77
C PRO A 56 -3.51 -1.27 6.20
N GLU A 57 -3.72 -0.37 7.15
CA GLU A 57 -2.67 0.45 7.73
C GLU A 57 -2.85 0.64 9.23
N ALA A 58 -1.74 0.91 9.92
CA ALA A 58 -1.70 1.31 11.30
C ALA A 58 -0.82 2.54 11.45
N MET A 59 -1.23 3.46 12.30
CA MET A 59 -0.58 4.75 12.47
C MET A 59 -0.49 5.09 13.95
N ILE A 60 0.63 5.67 14.36
CA ILE A 60 0.84 6.18 15.72
C ILE A 60 1.05 7.69 15.70
N ARG A 61 0.32 8.40 16.54
CA ARG A 61 0.53 9.82 16.83
C ARG A 61 1.77 10.00 17.70
N VAL A 62 2.85 10.50 17.12
CA VAL A 62 4.11 10.78 17.83
C VAL A 62 3.96 12.07 18.65
N VAL A 63 3.51 13.13 17.99
CA VAL A 63 3.03 14.39 18.57
C VAL A 63 1.73 14.77 17.87
N ASP A 64 1.03 15.79 18.35
CA ASP A 64 -0.32 16.13 17.84
C ASP A 64 -0.37 16.38 16.33
N GLN A 65 0.69 16.93 15.76
CA GLN A 65 0.79 17.22 14.34
C GLN A 65 1.42 16.09 13.54
N PHE A 66 2.30 15.28 14.16
CA PHE A 66 3.14 14.33 13.42
C PHE A 66 2.78 12.89 13.74
N HIS A 67 2.37 12.18 12.70
CA HIS A 67 2.00 10.77 12.77
C HIS A 67 2.92 9.93 11.87
N LEU A 68 3.27 8.75 12.36
CA LEU A 68 4.00 7.74 11.60
C LEU A 68 3.11 6.52 11.39
N GLY A 69 3.21 5.91 10.23
CA GLY A 69 2.40 4.74 9.92
C GLY A 69 3.12 3.71 9.08
N VAL A 70 2.55 2.53 9.12
CA VAL A 70 2.93 1.38 8.29
C VAL A 70 1.67 0.81 7.66
N GLY A 71 1.80 0.27 6.47
CA GLY A 71 0.69 -0.37 5.78
C GLY A 71 1.16 -1.55 4.95
N PHE A 72 0.18 -2.35 4.56
CA PHE A 72 0.33 -3.41 3.58
C PHE A 72 -0.57 -3.08 2.40
N SER A 73 -0.17 -3.43 1.18
CA SER A 73 -0.96 -3.25 -0.04
C SER A 73 -1.14 -4.59 -0.74
N TYR A 74 -2.36 -4.90 -1.13
CA TYR A 74 -2.67 -6.02 -2.00
C TYR A 74 -3.68 -5.59 -3.06
N ASP A 75 -3.30 -5.78 -4.33
CA ASP A 75 -4.15 -5.53 -5.48
C ASP A 75 -4.26 -6.80 -6.32
N TYR A 76 -5.47 -7.19 -6.64
CA TYR A 76 -5.79 -8.20 -7.63
C TYR A 76 -6.40 -7.52 -8.84
N LEU A 77 -5.83 -7.79 -10.01
CA LEU A 77 -6.32 -7.29 -11.29
C LEU A 77 -6.59 -8.45 -12.23
N GLN A 78 -7.78 -8.50 -12.81
CA GLN A 78 -8.14 -9.41 -13.88
C GLN A 78 -8.79 -8.64 -15.02
N SER A 79 -8.26 -8.79 -16.23
CA SER A 79 -8.90 -8.34 -17.46
C SER A 79 -9.26 -9.55 -18.31
N LYS A 80 -10.55 -9.69 -18.63
CA LYS A 80 -11.04 -10.81 -19.44
C LYS A 80 -10.73 -10.55 -20.93
N ASN A 81 -10.47 -11.65 -21.67
CA ASN A 81 -10.24 -11.63 -23.11
C ASN A 81 -9.13 -10.65 -23.54
N TYR A 82 -8.07 -10.57 -22.74
CA TYR A 82 -7.00 -9.59 -22.94
C TYR A 82 -6.02 -9.96 -24.05
N PHE A 83 -5.68 -11.27 -24.15
CA PHE A 83 -4.78 -11.79 -25.15
C PHE A 83 -5.50 -12.70 -26.13
N TRP A 84 -5.16 -12.61 -27.41
CA TRP A 84 -5.53 -13.61 -28.39
C TRP A 84 -4.44 -14.67 -28.50
N ASP A 85 -4.78 -15.94 -28.31
CA ASP A 85 -3.89 -17.09 -28.46
C ASP A 85 -4.14 -17.75 -29.83
N ASP A 86 -3.34 -17.41 -30.84
CA ASP A 86 -3.50 -17.91 -32.21
C ASP A 86 -3.42 -19.43 -32.34
N PRO A 87 -2.51 -20.15 -31.67
CA PRO A 87 -2.44 -21.61 -31.75
C PRO A 87 -3.71 -22.32 -31.29
N ASN A 88 -4.34 -21.79 -30.24
CA ASN A 88 -5.54 -22.41 -29.67
C ASN A 88 -6.83 -21.69 -30.09
N GLN A 89 -6.73 -20.62 -30.86
CA GLN A 89 -7.86 -19.78 -31.32
C GLN A 89 -8.81 -19.37 -30.18
N GLN A 90 -8.24 -18.93 -29.07
CA GLN A 90 -8.98 -18.51 -27.86
C GLN A 90 -8.44 -17.24 -27.25
N TYR A 91 -9.32 -16.52 -26.56
CA TYR A 91 -8.89 -15.41 -25.72
C TYR A 91 -8.41 -15.90 -24.36
N LEU A 92 -7.32 -15.33 -23.88
CA LEU A 92 -6.77 -15.55 -22.55
C LEU A 92 -6.99 -14.33 -21.67
N ASP A 93 -7.25 -14.60 -20.38
CA ASP A 93 -7.38 -13.57 -19.38
C ASP A 93 -6.00 -13.10 -18.91
N PHE A 94 -5.86 -11.79 -18.73
CA PHE A 94 -4.76 -11.21 -17.97
C PHE A 94 -5.09 -11.24 -16.48
N LYS A 95 -4.18 -11.74 -15.65
CA LYS A 95 -4.30 -11.74 -14.19
C LYS A 95 -2.98 -11.29 -13.58
N ALA A 96 -3.05 -10.30 -12.73
CA ALA A 96 -1.91 -9.77 -12.01
C ALA A 96 -2.20 -9.65 -10.52
N ASN A 97 -1.17 -9.80 -9.71
CA ASN A 97 -1.20 -9.54 -8.29
C ASN A 97 -0.08 -8.57 -7.95
N VAL A 98 -0.42 -7.55 -7.18
CA VAL A 98 0.53 -6.59 -6.62
C VAL A 98 0.40 -6.67 -5.12
N TYR A 99 1.51 -6.85 -4.41
CA TYR A 99 1.51 -6.87 -2.96
C TYR A 99 2.81 -6.30 -2.41
N GLY A 100 2.73 -5.67 -1.28
CA GLY A 100 3.90 -5.09 -0.66
C GLY A 100 3.62 -4.39 0.63
N GLY A 101 4.60 -3.60 1.05
CA GLY A 101 4.53 -2.83 2.29
C GLY A 101 4.85 -1.37 2.04
N ARG A 102 4.33 -0.52 2.91
CA ARG A 102 4.59 0.90 2.90
C ARG A 102 4.87 1.44 4.31
N ILE A 103 5.70 2.45 4.36
CA ILE A 103 5.90 3.28 5.54
C ILE A 103 5.59 4.72 5.17
N PHE A 104 4.95 5.45 6.07
CA PHE A 104 4.56 6.81 5.76
C PHE A 104 4.60 7.72 6.99
N ALA A 105 4.66 9.02 6.71
CA ALA A 105 4.51 10.06 7.70
C ALA A 105 3.45 11.06 7.25
N ARG A 106 2.68 11.58 8.23
CA ARG A 106 1.69 12.64 8.04
C ARG A 106 1.98 13.80 8.97
N TYR A 107 1.89 15.01 8.44
CA TYR A 107 1.99 16.23 9.22
C TYR A 107 0.68 17.02 9.11
N TYR A 108 -0.08 17.07 10.20
CA TYR A 108 -1.37 17.76 10.27
C TYR A 108 -1.19 19.25 10.55
N LEU A 109 -2.03 20.09 9.96
CA LEU A 109 -1.99 21.54 10.12
C LEU A 109 -2.70 22.04 11.39
N ARG A 110 -3.12 21.16 12.29
CA ARG A 110 -3.90 21.45 13.51
C ARG A 110 -3.28 22.51 14.42
N SER A 111 -1.97 22.67 14.40
CA SER A 111 -1.29 23.70 15.20
C SER A 111 -1.16 25.05 14.52
N LEU A 112 -1.36 25.08 13.21
CA LEU A 112 -1.20 26.27 12.38
C LEU A 112 -2.54 26.90 11.99
N LEU A 113 -3.56 26.05 11.87
CA LEU A 113 -4.89 26.44 11.37
C LEU A 113 -5.97 25.84 12.25
N ASP A 114 -6.90 26.68 12.65
CA ASP A 114 -8.07 26.27 13.41
C ASP A 114 -9.18 25.71 12.50
N ASN A 115 -10.18 25.09 13.12
CA ASN A 115 -11.37 24.54 12.47
C ASN A 115 -11.05 23.41 11.46
N PHE A 116 -11.84 23.36 10.37
CA PHE A 116 -11.72 22.29 9.36
C PHE A 116 -10.36 22.29 8.64
N LEU A 117 -9.68 23.44 8.55
CA LEU A 117 -8.37 23.56 7.91
C LEU A 117 -7.28 22.78 8.68
N GLY A 118 -7.43 22.61 9.98
CA GLY A 118 -6.52 21.80 10.79
C GLY A 118 -6.56 20.31 10.45
N ASN A 119 -7.59 19.82 9.76
CA ASN A 119 -7.70 18.44 9.32
C ASN A 119 -6.95 18.14 8.02
N PHE A 120 -6.39 19.15 7.35
CA PHE A 120 -5.48 18.93 6.25
C PHE A 120 -4.14 18.44 6.75
N PHE A 121 -3.50 17.58 5.97
CA PHE A 121 -2.17 17.06 6.26
C PHE A 121 -1.32 16.93 5.00
N GLY A 122 -0.01 17.12 5.17
CA GLY A 122 1.00 16.69 4.22
C GLY A 122 1.32 15.21 4.44
N HIS A 123 1.60 14.48 3.37
CA HIS A 123 1.88 13.06 3.38
C HIS A 123 3.16 12.75 2.59
N ILE A 124 4.02 11.94 3.18
CA ILE A 124 5.17 11.33 2.51
C ILE A 124 5.10 9.82 2.75
N GLU A 125 5.30 9.02 1.71
CA GLU A 125 5.20 7.57 1.77
C GLU A 125 6.28 6.93 0.90
N TYR A 126 6.93 5.93 1.43
CA TYR A 126 7.75 4.99 0.67
C TYR A 126 7.04 3.65 0.61
N GLU A 127 6.81 3.15 -0.60
CA GLU A 127 6.15 1.89 -0.88
C GLU A 127 7.06 0.97 -1.67
N TYR A 128 7.10 -0.31 -1.25
CA TYR A 128 7.83 -1.37 -1.94
C TYR A 128 6.85 -2.48 -2.31
N LEU A 129 6.72 -2.73 -3.62
CA LEU A 129 5.73 -3.65 -4.18
C LEU A 129 6.41 -4.75 -4.98
N TYR A 130 5.81 -5.94 -4.90
CA TYR A 130 6.02 -7.05 -5.81
C TYR A 130 4.84 -7.11 -6.76
N TYR A 131 5.09 -6.88 -8.04
CA TYR A 131 4.11 -6.95 -9.10
C TYR A 131 4.30 -8.22 -9.90
N THR A 132 3.40 -9.19 -9.77
CA THR A 132 3.40 -10.43 -10.53
C THR A 132 2.46 -10.29 -11.70
N ARG A 133 3.01 -10.29 -12.91
CA ARG A 133 2.27 -10.22 -14.18
C ARG A 133 2.55 -11.43 -15.06
N PRO A 134 1.59 -11.90 -15.87
CA PRO A 134 1.87 -12.83 -16.94
C PRO A 134 2.72 -12.13 -18.02
N TYR A 135 3.63 -12.85 -18.60
CA TYR A 135 4.33 -12.41 -19.80
C TYR A 135 4.14 -13.43 -20.93
N ILE A 136 4.26 -12.95 -22.14
CA ILE A 136 4.25 -13.74 -23.33
C ILE A 136 5.64 -13.65 -23.97
N GLN A 137 6.20 -14.78 -24.40
CA GLN A 137 7.55 -14.89 -24.92
C GLN A 137 7.50 -15.50 -26.32
N ASP A 138 8.23 -14.95 -27.29
CA ASP A 138 8.34 -15.53 -28.61
C ASP A 138 9.19 -16.83 -28.61
N PRO A 139 9.19 -17.61 -29.70
CA PRO A 139 10.02 -18.81 -29.81
C PRO A 139 11.52 -18.54 -29.70
N ALA A 140 11.98 -17.31 -29.95
CA ALA A 140 13.37 -16.90 -29.76
C ALA A 140 13.73 -16.53 -28.33
N GLY A 141 12.75 -16.51 -27.41
CA GLY A 141 12.95 -16.20 -26.01
C GLY A 141 12.80 -14.72 -25.67
N THR A 142 12.39 -13.90 -26.61
CA THR A 142 12.15 -12.47 -26.40
C THR A 142 10.84 -12.27 -25.62
N ILE A 143 10.89 -11.49 -24.54
CA ILE A 143 9.69 -11.13 -23.78
C ILE A 143 9.03 -9.93 -24.46
N TYR A 144 7.78 -10.11 -24.87
CA TYR A 144 6.97 -9.02 -25.40
C TYR A 144 6.03 -8.47 -24.34
N ASP A 145 5.83 -7.17 -24.40
CA ASP A 145 4.73 -6.51 -23.74
C ASP A 145 3.39 -7.03 -24.34
N PRO A 146 2.24 -6.93 -23.61
CA PRO A 146 0.99 -7.67 -23.85
C PRO A 146 0.40 -7.67 -25.27
N PHE A 147 1.02 -7.01 -26.19
CA PHE A 147 0.60 -6.97 -27.61
C PHE A 147 1.48 -7.81 -28.56
N GLY A 148 2.42 -8.59 -28.03
CA GLY A 148 3.33 -9.41 -28.83
C GLY A 148 2.83 -10.85 -28.98
N TYR A 149 3.08 -11.43 -30.14
CA TYR A 149 2.73 -12.82 -30.47
C TYR A 149 3.67 -13.80 -29.82
N THR A 150 3.18 -14.69 -28.92
CA THR A 150 4.06 -15.68 -28.34
C THR A 150 3.41 -16.95 -27.82
N TYR A 151 4.24 -17.98 -27.74
CA TYR A 151 3.85 -19.36 -27.50
C TYR A 151 4.30 -19.93 -26.14
N ARG A 152 4.94 -19.11 -25.27
CA ARG A 152 5.30 -19.51 -23.91
C ARG A 152 4.65 -18.59 -22.90
N HIS A 153 3.87 -19.18 -22.03
CA HIS A 153 3.26 -18.48 -20.91
C HIS A 153 4.17 -18.58 -19.68
N GLY A 154 4.50 -17.45 -19.08
CA GLY A 154 5.27 -17.36 -17.86
C GLY A 154 4.69 -16.32 -16.92
N ARG A 155 5.30 -16.20 -15.74
CA ARG A 155 5.05 -15.11 -14.78
C ARG A 155 6.35 -14.42 -14.50
N ASP A 156 6.31 -13.10 -14.55
CA ASP A 156 7.40 -12.22 -14.19
C ASP A 156 7.06 -11.50 -12.89
N VAL A 157 8.08 -11.31 -12.06
CA VAL A 157 7.95 -10.58 -10.79
C VAL A 157 8.82 -9.34 -10.88
N LEU A 158 8.16 -8.19 -10.90
CA LEU A 158 8.82 -6.90 -10.87
C LEU A 158 8.83 -6.35 -9.45
N GLU A 159 9.97 -5.86 -9.02
CA GLU A 159 10.13 -5.12 -7.77
C GLU A 159 9.99 -3.63 -8.08
N ILE A 160 9.04 -2.98 -7.44
CA ILE A 160 8.71 -1.58 -7.69
C ILE A 160 8.90 -0.81 -6.39
N ASN A 161 9.68 0.25 -6.47
CA ASN A 161 9.89 1.20 -5.39
C ASN A 161 9.23 2.52 -5.75
N SER A 162 8.36 3.02 -4.89
CA SER A 162 7.65 4.27 -5.11
C SER A 162 7.85 5.21 -3.93
N LEU A 163 8.09 6.47 -4.23
CA LEU A 163 8.13 7.54 -3.24
C LEU A 163 7.04 8.55 -3.57
N TYR A 164 6.03 8.61 -2.70
CA TYR A 164 4.89 9.50 -2.85
C TYR A 164 5.04 10.73 -1.96
N LEU A 165 4.70 11.88 -2.54
CA LEU A 165 4.43 13.11 -1.82
C LEU A 165 2.99 13.51 -2.10
N GLY A 166 2.30 14.04 -1.10
CA GLY A 166 0.92 14.43 -1.31
C GLY A 166 0.33 15.22 -0.17
N VAL A 167 -0.94 15.48 -0.35
CA VAL A 167 -1.78 16.14 0.64
C VAL A 167 -3.06 15.35 0.85
N GLY A 168 -3.62 15.46 2.04
CA GLY A 168 -4.87 14.81 2.37
C GLY A 168 -5.72 15.64 3.31
N TYR A 169 -6.95 15.20 3.44
CA TYR A 169 -7.93 15.75 4.36
C TYR A 169 -8.57 14.61 5.15
N GLU A 170 -8.56 14.73 6.48
CA GLU A 170 -9.21 13.81 7.40
C GLU A 170 -10.58 14.34 7.79
N GLN A 171 -11.63 13.62 7.40
CA GLN A 171 -13.00 13.91 7.80
C GLN A 171 -13.39 13.05 9.00
N PRO A 172 -13.47 13.60 10.22
CA PRO A 172 -13.98 12.84 11.35
C PRO A 172 -15.50 12.63 11.23
N PHE A 173 -15.97 11.42 11.49
CA PHE A 173 -17.40 11.09 11.61
C PHE A 173 -17.83 10.97 13.08
N SER A 174 -16.90 10.60 13.95
CA SER A 174 -17.09 10.50 15.38
C SER A 174 -15.77 10.80 16.10
N GLU A 175 -15.75 10.70 17.42
CA GLU A 175 -14.53 10.85 18.20
C GLU A 175 -13.43 9.87 17.78
N ARG A 176 -13.82 8.70 17.28
CA ARG A 176 -12.89 7.62 16.92
C ARG A 176 -12.82 7.33 15.42
N ALA A 177 -13.92 7.43 14.69
CA ALA A 177 -13.97 7.07 13.27
C ALA A 177 -13.71 8.28 12.36
N PHE A 178 -12.91 8.07 11.32
CA PHE A 178 -12.57 9.09 10.33
C PHE A 178 -12.44 8.49 8.93
N MET A 179 -12.50 9.36 7.94
CA MET A 179 -12.22 9.08 6.54
C MET A 179 -11.11 10.00 6.06
N ASP A 180 -10.17 9.45 5.30
CA ASP A 180 -9.09 10.19 4.66
C ASP A 180 -9.34 10.28 3.15
N ILE A 181 -9.18 11.46 2.59
CA ILE A 181 -9.14 11.70 1.15
C ILE A 181 -7.75 12.24 0.84
N MET A 182 -7.01 11.58 -0.05
CA MET A 182 -5.63 11.94 -0.37
C MET A 182 -5.41 12.05 -1.87
N VAL A 183 -4.55 12.98 -2.24
CA VAL A 183 -3.98 13.11 -3.59
C VAL A 183 -2.47 12.99 -3.44
N LEU A 184 -1.91 11.96 -4.06
CA LEU A 184 -0.49 11.61 -3.98
C LEU A 184 0.14 11.71 -5.36
N TYR A 185 1.41 12.08 -5.40
CA TYR A 185 2.23 12.12 -6.59
C TYR A 185 3.46 11.25 -6.39
N ASN A 186 3.65 10.23 -7.23
CA ASN A 186 4.83 9.38 -7.24
C ASN A 186 5.97 10.15 -7.92
N ILE A 187 6.99 10.56 -7.15
CA ILE A 187 8.10 11.37 -7.67
C ILE A 187 9.15 10.54 -8.41
N ASN A 188 9.12 9.22 -8.29
CA ASN A 188 9.98 8.30 -9.02
C ASN A 188 9.17 7.33 -9.90
N GLU A 189 8.04 7.80 -10.45
CA GLU A 189 7.22 7.02 -11.37
C GLU A 189 8.05 6.47 -12.54
N THR A 190 7.84 5.20 -12.82
CA THR A 190 8.44 4.49 -13.95
C THR A 190 7.33 3.87 -14.81
N TYR A 191 7.67 3.43 -16.01
CA TYR A 191 6.72 2.74 -16.90
C TYR A 191 6.20 1.41 -16.32
N THR A 192 6.86 0.87 -15.29
CA THR A 192 6.43 -0.33 -14.56
C THR A 192 5.56 -0.01 -13.35
N SER A 193 5.37 1.25 -13.01
CA SER A 193 4.53 1.67 -11.88
C SER A 193 3.10 1.19 -12.09
N PRO A 194 2.47 0.53 -11.10
CA PRO A 194 1.10 0.02 -11.24
C PRO A 194 0.05 1.12 -11.24
N TYR A 195 0.40 2.31 -10.76
CA TYR A 195 -0.49 3.47 -10.65
C TYR A 195 0.11 4.66 -11.38
N SER A 196 -0.71 5.35 -12.17
CA SER A 196 -0.34 6.60 -12.85
C SER A 196 -0.60 7.81 -11.97
N ASN A 197 0.25 8.82 -12.07
CA ASN A 197 0.07 10.10 -11.39
C ASN A 197 -1.10 10.93 -11.95
N PRO A 198 -1.87 11.65 -11.11
CA PRO A 198 -1.88 11.61 -9.66
C PRO A 198 -2.65 10.39 -9.11
N VAL A 199 -2.26 9.88 -7.94
CA VAL A 199 -2.96 8.78 -7.25
C VAL A 199 -3.96 9.34 -6.24
N PHE A 200 -5.22 8.96 -6.39
CA PHE A 200 -6.27 9.31 -5.44
C PHE A 200 -6.51 8.13 -4.50
N ARG A 201 -6.55 8.40 -3.19
CA ARG A 201 -6.87 7.38 -2.19
C ARG A 201 -8.00 7.85 -1.29
N LEU A 202 -8.91 6.93 -1.02
CA LEU A 202 -9.99 7.07 -0.05
C LEU A 202 -9.80 5.99 1.01
N GLY A 203 -9.61 6.39 2.24
CA GLY A 203 -9.39 5.50 3.37
C GLY A 203 -10.42 5.70 4.47
N PHE A 204 -10.54 4.68 5.33
CA PHE A 204 -11.32 4.74 6.55
C PHE A 204 -10.45 4.29 7.72
N GLY A 205 -10.61 4.93 8.87
CA GLY A 205 -9.82 4.61 10.04
C GLY A 205 -10.57 4.75 11.34
N PHE A 206 -9.97 4.16 12.37
CA PHE A 206 -10.50 4.13 13.71
C PHE A 206 -9.38 4.37 14.73
N ARG A 207 -9.58 5.30 15.67
CA ARG A 207 -8.69 5.56 16.82
C ARG A 207 -9.03 4.61 17.95
N LEU A 208 -8.02 3.94 18.48
CA LEU A 208 -8.18 2.95 19.56
C LEU A 208 -8.38 3.58 20.93
#